data_a146cd67cad571775b1e8783c292735b
#
_entry.id   a146cd67cad571775b1e8783c292735b
#
_cell.length_a   1.000
_cell.length_b   1.000
_cell.length_c   1.000
_cell.angle_alpha   90.00
_cell.angle_beta   90.00
_cell.angle_gamma   90.00
#
_symmetry.space_group_name_H-M   'P 1'
#
loop_
_entity.id
_entity.type
_entity.pdbx_description
1 polymer ?
#
loop_
_entity_poly.entity_id
_entity_poly.type
_entity_poly.pdbx_seq_one_letter_code
_entity_poly.pdbx_strand_id
1 'polypeptide(L)'
;EDLKGVIVLAATNRIDLIDPALLRSGRFDLLFEVPLPDLKTREKIFGIHTRKKPLSKKINLNKLALKTEGLTGSDIEFICRKAAMLAIRQTIDKNQNLAAEQTAEISISEKHFEEAIQLVLNQNVIKK
;
A
#
# COMPACT_ATOMS: atom_id res chain seq x y z
N GLU A 1 15.63 21.09 30.14
CA GLU A 1 14.51 20.59 31.00
C GLU A 1 14.30 19.11 30.69
N ASP A 2 14.41 18.28 31.72
CA ASP A 2 14.09 16.86 31.60
C ASP A 2 12.58 16.68 31.46
N LEU A 3 12.13 16.18 30.31
CA LEU A 3 10.73 15.83 30.06
C LEU A 3 10.37 14.56 30.84
N LYS A 4 9.84 14.72 32.04
CA LYS A 4 9.37 13.56 32.85
C LYS A 4 8.03 13.03 32.30
N GLY A 5 7.97 11.73 32.02
CA GLY A 5 6.72 11.06 31.61
C GLY A 5 6.32 11.29 30.14
N VAL A 6 7.23 11.78 29.31
CA VAL A 6 7.01 11.98 27.86
C VAL A 6 7.93 11.07 27.05
N ILE A 7 7.35 10.38 26.09
CA ILE A 7 8.09 9.60 25.09
C ILE A 7 7.99 10.35 23.77
N VAL A 8 9.14 10.60 23.14
CA VAL A 8 9.22 11.22 21.81
C VAL A 8 9.54 10.14 20.79
N LEU A 9 8.68 9.99 19.78
CA LEU A 9 8.84 9.07 18.67
C LEU A 9 8.99 9.88 17.38
N ALA A 10 10.02 9.60 16.60
CA ALA A 10 10.24 10.18 15.29
C ALA A 10 10.39 9.08 14.24
N ALA A 11 9.94 9.34 13.02
CA ALA A 11 10.11 8.43 11.88
C ALA A 11 10.67 9.20 10.68
N THR A 12 11.60 8.57 9.97
CA THR A 12 12.21 9.09 8.75
C THR A 12 12.55 7.96 7.79
N ASN A 13 12.50 8.22 6.50
CA ASN A 13 13.06 7.33 5.47
C ASN A 13 14.51 7.73 5.06
N ARG A 14 15.04 8.82 5.63
CA ARG A 14 16.35 9.37 5.32
C ARG A 14 17.11 9.68 6.61
N ILE A 15 17.66 8.63 7.24
CA ILE A 15 18.45 8.80 8.47
C ILE A 15 19.75 9.60 8.23
N ASP A 16 20.27 9.56 7.01
CA ASP A 16 21.44 10.30 6.57
C ASP A 16 21.27 11.83 6.61
N LEU A 17 20.02 12.32 6.60
CA LEU A 17 19.69 13.75 6.69
C LEU A 17 19.43 14.23 8.12
N ILE A 18 19.40 13.33 9.09
CA ILE A 18 19.21 13.70 10.50
C ILE A 18 20.54 14.22 11.06
N ASP A 19 20.45 15.34 11.79
CA ASP A 19 21.61 15.87 12.52
C ASP A 19 22.16 14.77 13.47
N PRO A 20 23.43 14.35 13.33
CA PRO A 20 24.06 13.38 14.21
C PRO A 20 23.93 13.72 15.70
N ALA A 21 23.80 14.99 16.05
CA ALA A 21 23.61 15.45 17.42
C ALA A 21 22.30 14.91 18.03
N LEU A 22 21.25 14.68 17.23
CA LEU A 22 19.97 14.12 17.68
C LEU A 22 20.06 12.62 17.97
N LEU A 23 21.03 11.92 17.38
CA LEU A 23 21.24 10.49 17.54
C LEU A 23 22.16 10.13 18.72
N ARG A 24 22.61 11.14 19.49
CA ARG A 24 23.44 10.94 20.67
C ARG A 24 22.59 10.53 21.87
N SER A 25 23.26 9.85 22.81
CA SER A 25 22.70 9.44 24.09
C SER A 25 21.95 10.57 24.83
N GLY A 26 20.80 10.29 25.39
CA GLY A 26 19.94 11.28 26.05
C GLY A 26 19.01 12.06 25.12
N ARG A 27 18.96 11.67 23.82
CA ARG A 27 18.04 12.24 22.83
C ARG A 27 17.23 11.12 22.18
N PHE A 28 17.56 10.69 20.96
CA PHE A 28 16.96 9.49 20.35
C PHE A 28 17.86 8.28 20.65
N ASP A 29 17.61 7.62 21.77
CA ASP A 29 18.47 6.55 22.28
C ASP A 29 18.24 5.20 21.60
N LEU A 30 17.06 5.00 21.02
CA LEU A 30 16.67 3.78 20.34
C LEU A 30 16.37 4.05 18.88
N LEU A 31 17.07 3.34 18.01
CA LEU A 31 16.88 3.38 16.56
C LEU A 31 16.36 2.01 16.11
N PHE A 32 15.24 2.02 15.42
CA PHE A 32 14.67 0.82 14.80
C PHE A 32 14.64 0.98 13.29
N GLU A 33 15.26 0.08 12.59
CA GLU A 33 15.08 -0.05 11.15
C GLU A 33 13.83 -0.88 10.87
N VAL A 34 12.93 -0.36 10.04
CA VAL A 34 11.76 -1.09 9.54
C VAL A 34 12.11 -1.65 8.16
N PRO A 35 12.35 -2.96 8.04
CA PRO A 35 12.74 -3.58 6.78
C PRO A 35 11.56 -3.61 5.80
N LEU A 36 11.88 -3.88 4.53
CA LEU A 36 10.84 -4.19 3.54
C LEU A 36 10.04 -5.42 3.97
N PRO A 37 8.72 -5.44 3.72
CA PRO A 37 7.88 -6.55 4.11
C PRO A 37 8.24 -7.83 3.33
N ASP A 38 8.34 -8.94 4.04
CA ASP A 38 8.44 -10.28 3.43
C ASP A 38 7.11 -10.69 2.78
N LEU A 39 7.09 -11.84 2.11
CA LEU A 39 5.91 -12.36 1.41
C LEU A 39 4.67 -12.44 2.32
N LYS A 40 4.83 -13.01 3.52
CA LYS A 40 3.72 -13.19 4.47
C LYS A 40 3.19 -11.84 4.98
N THR A 41 4.10 -10.93 5.22
CA THR A 41 3.75 -9.57 5.64
C THR A 41 3.02 -8.82 4.53
N ARG A 42 3.47 -8.92 3.27
CA ARG A 42 2.77 -8.31 2.13
C ARG A 42 1.36 -8.88 1.95
N GLU A 43 1.18 -10.20 2.10
CA GLU A 43 -0.14 -10.82 2.05
C GLU A 43 -1.07 -10.26 3.14
N LYS A 44 -0.58 -10.10 4.37
CA LYS A 44 -1.33 -9.47 5.47
C LYS A 44 -1.67 -8.01 5.18
N ILE A 45 -0.74 -7.25 4.61
CA ILE A 45 -0.98 -5.84 4.22
C ILE A 45 -2.08 -5.76 3.17
N PHE A 46 -2.06 -6.61 2.14
CA PHE A 46 -3.16 -6.72 1.19
C PHE A 46 -4.48 -7.02 1.90
N GLY A 47 -4.50 -7.99 2.83
CA GLY A 47 -5.68 -8.34 3.61
C GLY A 47 -6.26 -7.17 4.40
N ILE A 48 -5.41 -6.36 5.02
CA ILE A 48 -5.81 -5.16 5.77
C ILE A 48 -6.48 -4.13 4.84
N HIS A 49 -5.82 -3.80 3.73
CA HIS A 49 -6.27 -2.74 2.83
C HIS A 49 -7.42 -3.16 1.90
N THR A 50 -7.75 -4.46 1.85
CA THR A 50 -8.87 -4.97 1.04
C THR A 50 -10.07 -5.41 1.88
N ARG A 51 -9.96 -5.48 3.20
CA ARG A 51 -11.00 -6.02 4.12
C ARG A 51 -12.40 -5.44 3.89
N LYS A 52 -12.52 -4.16 3.56
CA LYS A 52 -13.79 -3.47 3.35
C LYS A 52 -14.08 -3.19 1.86
N LYS A 53 -13.40 -3.87 0.97
CA LYS A 53 -13.56 -3.66 -0.48
C LYS A 53 -14.26 -4.84 -1.13
N PRO A 54 -15.10 -4.61 -2.14
CA PRO A 54 -15.82 -5.68 -2.85
C PRO A 54 -14.87 -6.43 -3.80
N LEU A 55 -14.17 -7.42 -3.25
CA LEU A 55 -13.27 -8.26 -4.02
C LEU A 55 -14.05 -9.34 -4.79
N SER A 56 -13.61 -9.63 -6.01
CA SER A 56 -14.03 -10.83 -6.73
C SER A 56 -13.61 -12.08 -5.95
N LYS A 57 -14.49 -13.09 -5.92
CA LYS A 57 -14.24 -14.39 -5.25
C LYS A 57 -12.99 -15.13 -5.76
N LYS A 58 -12.49 -14.77 -6.93
CA LYS A 58 -11.31 -15.39 -7.56
C LYS A 58 -9.98 -14.79 -7.14
N ILE A 59 -9.96 -13.71 -6.33
CA ILE A 59 -8.74 -13.07 -5.93
C ILE A 59 -7.99 -13.91 -4.90
N ASN A 60 -6.71 -14.11 -5.16
CA ASN A 60 -5.77 -14.76 -4.26
C ASN A 60 -4.73 -13.73 -3.79
N LEU A 61 -4.79 -13.36 -2.50
CA LEU A 61 -3.89 -12.35 -1.92
C LEU A 61 -2.43 -12.82 -1.91
N ASN A 62 -2.18 -14.10 -1.75
CA ASN A 62 -0.83 -14.66 -1.83
C ASN A 62 -0.21 -14.45 -3.21
N LYS A 63 -0.99 -14.65 -4.28
CA LYS A 63 -0.55 -14.39 -5.65
C LYS A 63 -0.22 -12.91 -5.89
N LEU A 64 -0.99 -11.99 -5.32
CA LEU A 64 -0.68 -10.55 -5.36
C LEU A 64 0.60 -10.23 -4.57
N ALA A 65 0.78 -10.84 -3.41
CA ALA A 65 1.99 -10.68 -2.60
C ALA A 65 3.26 -11.19 -3.32
N LEU A 66 3.16 -12.27 -4.07
CA LEU A 66 4.27 -12.76 -4.92
C LEU A 66 4.67 -11.75 -5.99
N LYS A 67 3.70 -11.09 -6.63
CA LYS A 67 3.93 -10.10 -7.69
C LYS A 67 4.48 -8.76 -7.18
N THR A 68 4.55 -8.55 -5.88
CA THR A 68 4.91 -7.27 -5.25
C THR A 68 6.19 -7.37 -4.40
N GLU A 69 7.10 -8.24 -4.77
CA GLU A 69 8.40 -8.35 -4.13
C GLU A 69 9.17 -7.02 -4.19
N GLY A 70 9.79 -6.63 -3.08
CA GLY A 70 10.56 -5.38 -2.99
C GLY A 70 9.71 -4.12 -2.82
N LEU A 71 8.38 -4.21 -2.81
CA LEU A 71 7.51 -3.06 -2.56
C LEU A 71 7.28 -2.82 -1.07
N THR A 72 7.07 -1.55 -0.73
CA THR A 72 6.76 -1.10 0.63
C THR A 72 5.28 -1.30 0.98
N GLY A 73 4.94 -1.15 2.27
CA GLY A 73 3.54 -1.14 2.71
C GLY A 73 2.73 -0.01 2.07
N SER A 74 3.34 1.15 1.87
CA SER A 74 2.70 2.30 1.18
C SER A 74 2.41 2.01 -0.29
N ASP A 75 3.31 1.29 -0.98
CA ASP A 75 3.09 0.87 -2.37
C ASP A 75 1.89 -0.08 -2.45
N ILE A 76 1.79 -1.04 -1.53
CA ILE A 76 0.68 -2.01 -1.48
C ILE A 76 -0.65 -1.30 -1.17
N GLU A 77 -0.66 -0.35 -0.24
CA GLU A 77 -1.84 0.49 0.01
C GLU A 77 -2.28 1.23 -1.24
N PHE A 78 -1.34 1.88 -1.93
CA PHE A 78 -1.61 2.57 -3.19
C PHE A 78 -2.17 1.63 -4.25
N ILE A 79 -1.61 0.42 -4.41
CA ILE A 79 -2.11 -0.61 -5.32
C ILE A 79 -3.57 -0.96 -4.99
N CYS A 80 -3.89 -1.20 -3.72
CA CYS A 80 -5.26 -1.52 -3.29
C CYS A 80 -6.25 -0.39 -3.56
N ARG A 81 -5.83 0.85 -3.37
CA ARG A 81 -6.63 2.05 -3.66
C ARG A 81 -6.82 2.23 -5.16
N LYS A 82 -5.75 2.08 -5.94
CA LYS A 82 -5.79 2.23 -7.40
C LYS A 82 -6.64 1.15 -8.06
N ALA A 83 -6.51 -0.11 -7.64
CA ALA A 83 -7.35 -1.21 -8.13
C ALA A 83 -8.84 -0.95 -7.88
N ALA A 84 -9.19 -0.41 -6.71
CA ALA A 84 -10.57 -0.02 -6.41
C ALA A 84 -11.07 1.11 -7.32
N MET A 85 -10.25 2.13 -7.56
CA MET A 85 -10.60 3.23 -8.48
C MET A 85 -10.79 2.75 -9.91
N LEU A 86 -9.96 1.83 -10.40
CA LEU A 86 -10.11 1.21 -11.72
C LEU A 86 -11.42 0.43 -11.84
N ALA A 87 -11.78 -0.33 -10.80
CA ALA A 87 -13.04 -1.08 -10.76
C ALA A 87 -14.25 -0.14 -10.78
N ILE A 88 -14.22 0.96 -10.02
CA ILE A 88 -15.28 1.98 -10.01
C ILE A 88 -15.43 2.59 -11.41
N ARG A 89 -14.32 3.02 -12.02
CA ARG A 89 -14.33 3.61 -13.37
C ARG A 89 -14.93 2.66 -14.39
N GLN A 90 -14.47 1.40 -14.40
CA GLN A 90 -15.01 0.39 -15.30
C GLN A 90 -16.51 0.15 -15.09
N THR A 91 -16.98 0.18 -13.84
CA THR A 91 -18.42 0.01 -13.54
C THR A 91 -19.24 1.20 -14.01
N ILE A 92 -18.74 2.43 -13.84
CA ILE A 92 -19.39 3.64 -14.34
C ILE A 92 -19.52 3.58 -15.87
N ASP A 93 -18.42 3.27 -16.57
CA ASP A 93 -18.41 3.17 -18.03
C ASP A 93 -19.41 2.10 -18.54
N LYS A 94 -19.49 0.96 -17.84
CA LYS A 94 -20.48 -0.08 -18.16
C LYS A 94 -21.91 0.40 -17.93
N ASN A 95 -22.19 1.07 -16.80
CA ASN A 95 -23.53 1.52 -16.45
C ASN A 95 -24.04 2.62 -17.37
N GLN A 96 -23.16 3.44 -17.96
CA GLN A 96 -23.54 4.41 -18.98
C GLN A 96 -24.05 3.75 -20.28
N ASN A 97 -23.67 2.50 -20.53
CA ASN A 97 -24.06 1.72 -21.72
C ASN A 97 -25.19 0.73 -21.43
N LEU A 98 -25.69 0.64 -20.19
CA LEU A 98 -26.77 -0.26 -19.80
C LEU A 98 -28.11 0.50 -19.66
N ALA A 99 -29.21 -0.21 -19.92
CA ALA A 99 -30.54 0.32 -19.60
C ALA A 99 -30.70 0.55 -18.09
N ALA A 100 -31.51 1.55 -17.70
CA ALA A 100 -31.64 2.01 -16.30
C ALA A 100 -32.01 0.92 -15.27
N GLU A 101 -32.48 -0.22 -15.72
CA GLU A 101 -32.88 -1.36 -14.87
C GLU A 101 -31.73 -2.38 -14.63
N GLN A 102 -30.58 -2.23 -15.27
CA GLN A 102 -29.44 -3.16 -15.19
C GLN A 102 -28.19 -2.45 -14.70
N THR A 103 -28.08 -2.22 -13.40
CA THR A 103 -26.85 -1.68 -12.80
C THR A 103 -25.85 -2.79 -12.51
N ALA A 104 -24.60 -2.66 -13.03
CA ALA A 104 -23.51 -3.54 -12.66
C ALA A 104 -22.98 -3.19 -11.27
N GLU A 105 -22.76 -4.20 -10.43
CA GLU A 105 -22.13 -4.02 -9.13
C GLU A 105 -20.62 -3.84 -9.25
N ILE A 106 -20.04 -3.04 -8.33
CA ILE A 106 -18.61 -2.85 -8.25
C ILE A 106 -17.96 -4.14 -7.75
N SER A 107 -17.01 -4.67 -8.51
CA SER A 107 -16.19 -5.82 -8.12
C SER A 107 -14.75 -5.63 -8.57
N ILE A 108 -13.83 -5.69 -7.61
CA ILE A 108 -12.39 -5.54 -7.88
C ILE A 108 -11.86 -6.92 -8.31
N SER A 109 -11.38 -7.01 -9.55
CA SER A 109 -10.83 -8.24 -10.12
C SER A 109 -9.31 -8.26 -10.09
N GLU A 110 -8.71 -9.42 -10.34
CA GLU A 110 -7.26 -9.59 -10.47
C GLU A 110 -6.66 -8.63 -11.52
N LYS A 111 -7.36 -8.41 -12.63
CA LYS A 111 -6.93 -7.48 -13.69
C LYS A 111 -6.73 -6.04 -13.17
N HIS A 112 -7.61 -5.54 -12.31
CA HIS A 112 -7.46 -4.22 -11.71
C HIS A 112 -6.21 -4.12 -10.83
N PHE A 113 -5.90 -5.18 -10.07
CA PHE A 113 -4.68 -5.26 -9.29
C PHE A 113 -3.44 -5.34 -10.17
N GLU A 114 -3.46 -6.13 -11.24
CA GLU A 114 -2.33 -6.24 -12.17
C GLU A 114 -2.00 -4.89 -12.81
N GLU A 115 -3.00 -4.16 -13.27
CA GLU A 115 -2.81 -2.81 -13.82
C GLU A 115 -2.24 -1.85 -12.77
N ALA A 116 -2.74 -1.88 -11.53
CA ALA A 116 -2.23 -1.06 -10.44
C ALA A 116 -0.78 -1.42 -10.06
N ILE A 117 -0.42 -2.70 -10.03
CA ILE A 117 0.94 -3.17 -9.78
C ILE A 117 1.89 -2.67 -10.87
N GLN A 118 1.52 -2.78 -12.13
CA GLN A 118 2.36 -2.30 -13.25
C GLN A 118 2.63 -0.81 -13.16
N LEU A 119 1.65 0.00 -12.76
CA LEU A 119 1.84 1.43 -12.56
C LEU A 119 2.91 1.73 -11.51
N VAL A 120 2.91 1.01 -10.38
CA VAL A 120 3.91 1.19 -9.32
C VAL A 120 5.30 0.74 -9.77
N LEU A 121 5.39 -0.42 -10.43
CA LEU A 121 6.66 -0.95 -10.91
C LEU A 121 7.30 0.00 -11.93
N ASN A 122 6.51 0.54 -12.86
CA ASN A 122 6.99 1.50 -13.85
C ASN A 122 7.47 2.82 -13.20
N GLN A 123 6.77 3.31 -12.18
CA GLN A 123 7.22 4.50 -11.43
C GLN A 123 8.54 4.27 -10.69
N ASN A 124 8.76 3.08 -10.15
CA ASN A 124 9.99 2.73 -9.44
C ASN A 124 11.19 2.55 -10.38
N VAL A 125 10.97 2.19 -11.64
CA VAL A 125 12.03 2.15 -12.67
C VAL A 125 12.52 3.56 -13.03
N ILE A 126 11.63 4.54 -13.08
CA ILE A 126 11.96 5.94 -13.43
C ILE A 126 12.74 6.64 -12.29
N LYS A 127 12.61 6.17 -11.05
CA LYS A 127 13.28 6.76 -9.86
C LYS A 127 14.68 6.22 -9.60
N LYS A 128 15.15 5.26 -10.35
CA LYS A 128 16.53 4.75 -10.31
C LYS A 128 17.40 5.43 -11.34
#